data_79d1eb5d540f2b21d716af29fc868e4d
#
_entry.id   79d1eb5d540f2b21d716af29fc868e4d
#
_cell.length_a   1.000
_cell.length_b   1.000
_cell.length_c   1.000
_cell.angle_alpha   90.00
_cell.angle_beta   90.00
_cell.angle_gamma   90.00
#
_symmetry.space_group_name_H-M   'P 1'
#
loop_
_entity.id
_entity.type
_entity.pdbx_description
1 polymer ?
#
loop_
_entity_poly.entity_id
_entity_poly.type
_entity_poly.pdbx_seq_one_letter_code
_entity_poly.pdbx_strand_id
1 'polypeptide(L)'
;HGRKEITEAVTKQLDTLDYAQPFQQGFGGSFELATRISKHTPGNLNKMFYTICGSTAVETAIKIAIAFHRAKGDSKRFRFVGRERGYHGMNIGATTVGGMINNVKTFASVLMPGVQHMRHTHLPEHKFVKGQPDTGVEMAEDLERIAMNFGGENIAACIVEPIAGSTGTLVPPKGYLKRIREICNKHGILLIFDEVITGWGRTGSAFASQEFGVTPDIITMAKATTNGVVPMGVVAVKEEIYDTVLDGSSAPEGTPELFHGYTYSGIPVAVAAGLAVQDIFDKEDIIKRAKNMSPYFQDGLHSLKDLKEVVSIRGYGMMGGIEMRMKDKPGKAGFQTFKHCYDAGVNFKNTGDSLI
;
A
#
# COMPACT_ATOMS: atom_id res chain seq x y z
N HIS A 1 -5.07 19.54 1.44
CA HIS A 1 -6.54 19.46 1.38
C HIS A 1 -7.14 20.83 1.10
N GLY A 2 -8.43 20.89 0.72
CA GLY A 2 -9.10 22.15 0.38
C GLY A 2 -8.66 22.76 -0.97
N ARG A 3 -8.20 21.93 -1.91
CA ARG A 3 -7.75 22.36 -3.23
C ARG A 3 -8.95 22.66 -4.12
N LYS A 4 -9.05 23.91 -4.58
CA LYS A 4 -10.13 24.39 -5.44
C LYS A 4 -10.17 23.66 -6.78
N GLU A 5 -9.02 23.39 -7.36
CA GLU A 5 -8.86 22.69 -8.64
C GLU A 5 -9.55 21.31 -8.62
N ILE A 6 -9.45 20.59 -7.49
CA ILE A 6 -10.10 19.27 -7.34
C ILE A 6 -11.61 19.46 -7.18
N THR A 7 -12.03 20.43 -6.36
CA THR A 7 -13.46 20.71 -6.14
C THR A 7 -14.15 21.11 -7.43
N GLU A 8 -13.53 21.99 -8.21
CA GLU A 8 -14.05 22.45 -9.51
C GLU A 8 -14.15 21.31 -10.52
N ALA A 9 -13.12 20.45 -10.60
CA ALA A 9 -13.13 19.28 -11.47
C ALA A 9 -14.26 18.29 -11.11
N VAL A 10 -14.44 18.02 -9.82
CA VAL A 10 -15.51 17.14 -9.31
C VAL A 10 -16.89 17.72 -9.60
N THR A 11 -17.11 19.01 -9.32
CA THR A 11 -18.38 19.69 -9.58
C THR A 11 -18.73 19.67 -11.06
N LYS A 12 -17.78 20.04 -11.91
CA LYS A 12 -17.96 19.99 -13.37
C LYS A 12 -18.31 18.58 -13.88
N GLN A 13 -17.68 17.57 -13.28
CA GLN A 13 -17.95 16.18 -13.66
C GLN A 13 -19.36 15.73 -13.24
N LEU A 14 -19.82 16.14 -12.05
CA LEU A 14 -21.21 15.87 -11.61
C LEU A 14 -22.24 16.49 -12.53
N ASP A 15 -21.98 17.70 -13.02
CA ASP A 15 -22.87 18.41 -13.96
C ASP A 15 -22.89 17.76 -15.37
N THR A 16 -21.81 17.03 -15.72
CA THR A 16 -21.65 16.46 -17.08
C THR A 16 -22.10 14.99 -17.13
N LEU A 17 -21.57 14.17 -16.24
CA LEU A 17 -21.84 12.74 -16.13
C LEU A 17 -21.45 12.29 -14.72
N ASP A 18 -22.43 12.09 -13.86
CA ASP A 18 -22.26 11.72 -12.46
C ASP A 18 -21.87 10.24 -12.29
N TYR A 19 -22.42 9.35 -13.11
CA TYR A 19 -22.17 7.93 -13.06
C TYR A 19 -22.02 7.32 -14.46
N ALA A 20 -21.06 6.42 -14.61
CA ALA A 20 -20.91 5.51 -15.73
C ALA A 20 -20.65 4.11 -15.19
N GLN A 21 -21.37 3.13 -15.69
CA GLN A 21 -21.26 1.72 -15.27
C GLN A 21 -19.86 1.19 -15.67
N PRO A 22 -19.12 0.53 -14.75
CA PRO A 22 -17.77 0.04 -15.05
C PRO A 22 -17.75 -1.37 -15.68
N PHE A 23 -18.90 -2.02 -15.84
CA PHE A 23 -18.99 -3.36 -16.40
C PHE A 23 -19.33 -3.28 -17.88
N GLN A 24 -18.48 -3.89 -18.72
CA GLN A 24 -18.66 -3.98 -20.17
C GLN A 24 -18.77 -2.63 -20.89
N GLN A 25 -18.49 -1.53 -20.19
CA GLN A 25 -18.51 -0.18 -20.70
C GLN A 25 -17.28 0.58 -20.24
N GLY A 26 -16.81 1.52 -21.07
CA GLY A 26 -15.69 2.39 -20.77
C GLY A 26 -16.13 3.84 -20.59
N PHE A 27 -15.54 4.53 -19.63
CA PHE A 27 -15.59 5.98 -19.51
C PHE A 27 -14.22 6.55 -19.93
N GLY A 28 -14.21 7.47 -20.91
CA GLY A 28 -12.98 8.00 -21.51
C GLY A 28 -11.97 8.52 -20.49
N GLY A 29 -12.44 9.24 -19.46
CA GLY A 29 -11.58 9.74 -18.38
C GLY A 29 -10.85 8.66 -17.60
N SER A 30 -11.44 7.45 -17.45
CA SER A 30 -10.77 6.35 -16.74
C SER A 30 -9.55 5.84 -17.50
N PHE A 31 -9.58 5.79 -18.82
CA PHE A 31 -8.42 5.43 -19.65
C PHE A 31 -7.34 6.52 -19.60
N GLU A 32 -7.73 7.79 -19.58
CA GLU A 32 -6.80 8.90 -19.41
C GLU A 32 -6.10 8.83 -18.06
N LEU A 33 -6.85 8.65 -16.97
CA LEU A 33 -6.28 8.52 -15.63
C LEU A 33 -5.35 7.30 -15.53
N ALA A 34 -5.72 6.15 -16.10
CA ALA A 34 -4.86 4.96 -16.14
C ALA A 34 -3.53 5.26 -16.86
N THR A 35 -3.60 5.94 -18.01
CA THR A 35 -2.41 6.36 -18.76
C THR A 35 -1.53 7.33 -17.96
N ARG A 36 -2.12 8.25 -17.20
CA ARG A 36 -1.36 9.19 -16.36
C ARG A 36 -0.73 8.48 -15.14
N ILE A 37 -1.45 7.59 -14.47
CA ILE A 37 -0.91 6.80 -13.37
C ILE A 37 0.24 5.92 -13.86
N SER A 38 0.11 5.29 -15.02
CA SER A 38 1.14 4.40 -15.57
C SER A 38 2.49 5.09 -15.84
N LYS A 39 2.53 6.40 -16.02
CA LYS A 39 3.78 7.18 -16.14
C LYS A 39 4.56 7.24 -14.84
N HIS A 40 3.89 7.01 -13.71
CA HIS A 40 4.49 7.07 -12.37
C HIS A 40 4.82 5.68 -11.81
N THR A 41 4.18 4.61 -12.29
CA THR A 41 4.45 3.24 -11.81
C THR A 41 5.78 2.71 -12.33
N PRO A 42 6.50 1.86 -11.56
CA PRO A 42 7.78 1.30 -11.98
C PRO A 42 7.62 0.22 -13.05
N GLY A 43 8.61 0.11 -13.93
CA GLY A 43 8.67 -0.94 -14.94
C GLY A 43 7.46 -0.94 -15.88
N ASN A 44 6.87 -2.10 -16.08
CA ASN A 44 5.70 -2.31 -16.94
C ASN A 44 4.39 -2.55 -16.17
N LEU A 45 4.24 -1.97 -14.97
CA LEU A 45 2.98 -1.98 -14.21
C LEU A 45 2.01 -0.93 -14.82
N ASN A 46 1.53 -1.19 -16.03
CA ASN A 46 0.79 -0.24 -16.85
C ASN A 46 -0.70 -0.58 -17.02
N LYS A 47 -1.18 -1.66 -16.43
CA LYS A 47 -2.60 -2.05 -16.46
C LYS A 47 -3.26 -1.74 -15.14
N MET A 48 -4.32 -0.91 -15.17
CA MET A 48 -4.97 -0.38 -13.97
C MET A 48 -6.35 -1.01 -13.78
N PHE A 49 -6.62 -1.49 -12.58
CA PHE A 49 -7.95 -1.89 -12.14
C PHE A 49 -8.43 -0.95 -11.05
N TYR A 50 -9.53 -0.25 -11.27
CA TYR A 50 -10.10 0.68 -10.31
C TYR A 50 -10.94 -0.03 -9.26
N THR A 51 -10.87 0.48 -8.04
CA THR A 51 -11.65 0.02 -6.88
C THR A 51 -12.12 1.24 -6.08
N ILE A 52 -12.81 1.02 -4.97
CA ILE A 52 -13.40 2.12 -4.18
C ILE A 52 -12.54 2.56 -3.00
N CYS A 53 -11.54 1.79 -2.59
CA CYS A 53 -10.62 2.17 -1.50
C CYS A 53 -9.42 1.21 -1.45
N GLY A 54 -8.46 1.46 -0.53
CA GLY A 54 -7.30 0.58 -0.33
C GLY A 54 -7.66 -0.85 0.07
N SER A 55 -8.69 -1.04 0.91
CA SER A 55 -9.12 -2.39 1.30
C SER A 55 -9.62 -3.21 0.12
N THR A 56 -10.42 -2.60 -0.77
CA THR A 56 -10.91 -3.25 -1.98
C THR A 56 -9.81 -3.41 -3.03
N ALA A 57 -8.80 -2.54 -3.05
CA ALA A 57 -7.62 -2.70 -3.90
C ALA A 57 -6.83 -3.95 -3.50
N VAL A 58 -6.63 -4.19 -2.20
CA VAL A 58 -5.95 -5.40 -1.71
C VAL A 58 -6.78 -6.65 -1.99
N GLU A 59 -8.09 -6.64 -1.76
CA GLU A 59 -8.97 -7.77 -2.15
C GLU A 59 -8.86 -8.09 -3.64
N THR A 60 -8.82 -7.06 -4.47
CA THR A 60 -8.67 -7.21 -5.92
C THR A 60 -7.29 -7.78 -6.28
N ALA A 61 -6.21 -7.32 -5.65
CA ALA A 61 -4.86 -7.83 -5.87
C ALA A 61 -4.75 -9.33 -5.49
N ILE A 62 -5.39 -9.75 -4.37
CA ILE A 62 -5.49 -11.16 -3.98
C ILE A 62 -6.20 -11.98 -5.05
N LYS A 63 -7.34 -11.51 -5.56
CA LYS A 63 -8.11 -12.20 -6.60
C LYS A 63 -7.37 -12.26 -7.92
N ILE A 64 -6.69 -11.19 -8.33
CA ILE A 64 -5.86 -11.17 -9.54
C ILE A 64 -4.71 -12.18 -9.43
N ALA A 65 -4.04 -12.28 -8.27
CA ALA A 65 -2.99 -13.25 -8.06
C ALA A 65 -3.49 -14.70 -8.21
N ILE A 66 -4.66 -15.01 -7.66
CA ILE A 66 -5.30 -16.33 -7.82
C ILE A 66 -5.68 -16.58 -9.28
N ALA A 67 -6.31 -15.60 -9.94
CA ALA A 67 -6.72 -15.71 -11.35
C ALA A 67 -5.53 -15.93 -12.27
N PHE A 68 -4.43 -15.21 -12.05
CA PHE A 68 -3.19 -15.36 -12.81
C PHE A 68 -2.63 -16.78 -12.73
N HIS A 69 -2.46 -17.31 -11.51
CA HIS A 69 -1.93 -18.67 -11.37
C HIS A 69 -2.87 -19.72 -11.92
N ARG A 70 -4.19 -19.53 -11.76
CA ARG A 70 -5.19 -20.43 -12.36
C ARG A 70 -5.12 -20.41 -13.90
N ALA A 71 -5.00 -19.23 -14.51
CA ALA A 71 -4.87 -19.08 -15.95
C ALA A 71 -3.59 -19.78 -16.49
N LYS A 72 -2.51 -19.78 -15.71
CA LYS A 72 -1.28 -20.53 -16.01
C LYS A 72 -1.39 -22.04 -15.77
N GLY A 73 -2.54 -22.57 -15.37
CA GLY A 73 -2.72 -23.98 -15.03
C GLY A 73 -2.20 -24.38 -13.65
N ASP A 74 -1.80 -23.43 -12.81
CA ASP A 74 -1.19 -23.68 -11.49
C ASP A 74 -2.18 -23.33 -10.34
N SER A 75 -3.37 -23.94 -10.38
CA SER A 75 -4.45 -23.64 -9.46
C SER A 75 -4.20 -24.05 -7.99
N LYS A 76 -3.11 -24.77 -7.72
CA LYS A 76 -2.67 -25.12 -6.35
C LYS A 76 -2.11 -23.92 -5.59
N ARG A 77 -1.74 -22.81 -6.27
CA ARG A 77 -1.24 -21.59 -5.66
C ARG A 77 -2.38 -20.74 -5.09
N PHE A 78 -2.72 -20.98 -3.84
CA PHE A 78 -3.78 -20.26 -3.13
C PHE A 78 -3.34 -19.68 -1.78
N ARG A 79 -2.12 -19.99 -1.33
CA ARG A 79 -1.56 -19.47 -0.08
C ARG A 79 -1.04 -18.05 -0.29
N PHE A 80 -1.09 -17.29 0.79
CA PHE A 80 -0.51 -15.94 0.84
C PHE A 80 0.46 -15.80 2.00
N VAL A 81 1.41 -14.89 1.82
CA VAL A 81 2.34 -14.51 2.89
C VAL A 81 2.22 -13.01 3.12
N GLY A 82 1.87 -12.64 4.35
CA GLY A 82 1.89 -11.26 4.83
C GLY A 82 3.04 -11.02 5.78
N ARG A 83 2.96 -9.92 6.54
CA ARG A 83 3.96 -9.57 7.55
C ARG A 83 3.28 -9.14 8.85
N GLU A 84 3.81 -9.59 9.99
CA GLU A 84 3.40 -9.08 11.30
C GLU A 84 3.43 -7.56 11.34
N ARG A 85 2.47 -6.96 12.00
CA ARG A 85 2.27 -5.50 12.06
C ARG A 85 2.03 -4.85 10.69
N GLY A 86 1.74 -5.62 9.63
CA GLY A 86 1.26 -5.10 8.35
C GLY A 86 -0.20 -4.69 8.43
N TYR A 87 -0.60 -3.65 7.68
CA TYR A 87 -1.99 -3.23 7.54
C TYR A 87 -2.36 -3.08 6.08
N HIS A 88 -3.36 -3.84 5.65
CA HIS A 88 -3.76 -3.90 4.24
C HIS A 88 -5.26 -3.58 4.03
N GLY A 89 -5.95 -3.12 5.07
CA GLY A 89 -7.37 -2.81 5.02
C GLY A 89 -8.20 -3.68 5.96
N MET A 90 -9.54 -3.57 5.85
CA MET A 90 -10.48 -4.17 6.80
C MET A 90 -11.41 -5.21 6.18
N ASN A 91 -11.34 -5.46 4.88
CA ASN A 91 -12.03 -6.61 4.28
C ASN A 91 -11.37 -7.92 4.75
N ILE A 92 -12.08 -9.03 4.63
CA ILE A 92 -11.61 -10.32 5.21
C ILE A 92 -10.25 -10.73 4.66
N GLY A 93 -10.05 -10.69 3.34
CA GLY A 93 -8.75 -10.99 2.73
C GLY A 93 -7.66 -10.04 3.19
N ALA A 94 -7.93 -8.74 3.15
CA ALA A 94 -6.99 -7.70 3.58
C ALA A 94 -6.62 -7.82 5.07
N THR A 95 -7.59 -8.16 5.94
CA THR A 95 -7.36 -8.42 7.36
C THR A 95 -6.53 -9.69 7.56
N THR A 96 -6.80 -10.72 6.75
CA THR A 96 -6.10 -12.00 6.84
C THR A 96 -4.62 -11.89 6.47
N VAL A 97 -4.29 -11.20 5.38
CA VAL A 97 -2.89 -10.96 5.00
C VAL A 97 -2.22 -9.88 5.86
N GLY A 98 -3.01 -9.09 6.57
CA GLY A 98 -2.54 -8.13 7.55
C GLY A 98 -2.01 -8.80 8.82
N GLY A 99 -1.19 -8.07 9.58
CA GLY A 99 -0.57 -8.59 10.82
C GLY A 99 -0.83 -7.69 12.04
N MET A 100 -1.86 -6.85 12.01
CA MET A 100 -2.25 -6.07 13.18
C MET A 100 -2.93 -6.97 14.22
N ILE A 101 -2.28 -7.15 15.36
CA ILE A 101 -2.68 -8.11 16.40
C ILE A 101 -4.15 -7.98 16.81
N ASN A 102 -4.64 -6.77 17.03
CA ASN A 102 -6.02 -6.55 17.46
C ASN A 102 -7.03 -6.94 16.37
N ASN A 103 -6.74 -6.64 15.10
CA ASN A 103 -7.61 -7.00 13.98
C ASN A 103 -7.65 -8.51 13.81
N VAL A 104 -6.49 -9.17 13.82
CA VAL A 104 -6.38 -10.64 13.70
C VAL A 104 -7.12 -11.34 14.83
N LYS A 105 -6.92 -10.90 16.08
CA LYS A 105 -7.62 -11.50 17.26
C LYS A 105 -9.12 -11.31 17.20
N THR A 106 -9.58 -10.12 16.83
CA THR A 106 -11.03 -9.79 16.82
C THR A 106 -11.77 -10.61 15.76
N PHE A 107 -11.17 -10.81 14.60
CA PHE A 107 -11.82 -11.46 13.46
C PHE A 107 -11.27 -12.86 13.16
N ALA A 108 -10.59 -13.50 14.12
CA ALA A 108 -9.91 -14.78 13.94
C ALA A 108 -10.78 -15.88 13.32
N SER A 109 -12.08 -15.90 13.67
CA SER A 109 -13.03 -16.96 13.23
C SER A 109 -13.41 -16.90 11.74
N VAL A 110 -13.16 -15.78 11.07
CA VAL A 110 -13.55 -15.57 9.67
C VAL A 110 -12.36 -15.32 8.74
N LEU A 111 -11.13 -15.44 9.23
CA LEU A 111 -9.94 -15.25 8.42
C LEU A 111 -9.77 -16.36 7.39
N MET A 112 -9.26 -16.03 6.22
CA MET A 112 -9.00 -16.98 5.14
C MET A 112 -7.94 -18.00 5.58
N PRO A 113 -8.09 -19.29 5.26
CA PRO A 113 -7.08 -20.31 5.51
C PRO A 113 -5.86 -20.12 4.59
N GLY A 114 -4.72 -20.67 4.97
CA GLY A 114 -3.54 -20.74 4.12
C GLY A 114 -2.69 -19.46 4.08
N VAL A 115 -2.88 -18.54 5.02
CA VAL A 115 -2.03 -17.34 5.15
C VAL A 115 -0.99 -17.54 6.24
N GLN A 116 0.25 -17.14 5.96
CA GLN A 116 1.37 -17.12 6.88
C GLN A 116 1.92 -15.70 7.01
N HIS A 117 2.60 -15.42 8.11
CA HIS A 117 3.19 -14.10 8.35
C HIS A 117 4.69 -14.21 8.62
N MET A 118 5.46 -13.36 7.95
CA MET A 118 6.86 -13.09 8.30
C MET A 118 6.90 -12.21 9.54
N ARG A 119 8.02 -12.23 10.28
CA ARG A 119 8.26 -11.26 11.36
C ARG A 119 8.22 -9.82 10.84
N HIS A 120 7.86 -8.88 11.72
CA HIS A 120 7.98 -7.45 11.42
C HIS A 120 9.45 -7.00 11.36
N THR A 121 9.72 -5.87 10.71
CA THR A 121 11.09 -5.39 10.45
C THR A 121 11.66 -4.44 11.52
N HIS A 122 10.98 -4.27 12.65
CA HIS A 122 11.46 -3.37 13.69
C HIS A 122 12.14 -4.15 14.82
N LEU A 123 13.46 -4.00 14.93
CA LEU A 123 14.27 -4.60 15.99
C LEU A 123 14.59 -3.57 17.09
N PRO A 124 14.90 -4.01 18.31
CA PRO A 124 15.26 -3.10 19.41
C PRO A 124 16.43 -2.16 19.11
N GLU A 125 17.42 -2.62 18.36
CA GLU A 125 18.58 -1.84 17.92
C GLU A 125 18.26 -0.79 16.85
N HIS A 126 17.08 -0.85 16.23
CA HIS A 126 16.64 0.15 15.25
C HIS A 126 16.08 1.44 15.88
N LYS A 127 16.11 1.54 17.21
CA LYS A 127 15.69 2.75 17.91
C LYS A 127 16.55 3.94 17.46
N PHE A 128 15.88 5.04 17.11
CA PHE A 128 16.52 6.28 16.68
C PHE A 128 17.36 6.21 15.40
N VAL A 129 17.25 5.11 14.62
CA VAL A 129 17.88 5.03 13.30
C VAL A 129 17.12 5.95 12.33
N LYS A 130 17.85 6.88 11.71
CA LYS A 130 17.31 7.76 10.68
C LYS A 130 17.41 7.06 9.32
N GLY A 131 16.26 6.86 8.67
CA GLY A 131 16.19 6.13 7.40
C GLY A 131 16.19 4.60 7.58
N GLN A 132 16.80 3.89 6.63
CA GLN A 132 16.86 2.42 6.64
C GLN A 132 17.91 1.91 7.62
N PRO A 133 17.56 0.99 8.54
CA PRO A 133 18.55 0.27 9.34
C PRO A 133 19.54 -0.53 8.49
N ASP A 134 20.79 -0.63 8.96
CA ASP A 134 21.83 -1.44 8.30
C ASP A 134 21.76 -2.93 8.65
N THR A 135 21.09 -3.29 9.75
CA THR A 135 20.93 -4.67 10.26
C THR A 135 19.50 -5.15 10.09
N GLY A 136 19.28 -6.48 10.03
CA GLY A 136 17.95 -7.09 9.99
C GLY A 136 17.51 -7.57 8.60
N VAL A 137 18.38 -7.56 7.59
CA VAL A 137 18.08 -8.08 6.25
C VAL A 137 17.70 -9.56 6.29
N GLU A 138 18.25 -10.33 7.24
CA GLU A 138 17.98 -11.75 7.47
C GLU A 138 16.52 -12.05 7.86
N MET A 139 15.76 -11.06 8.27
CA MET A 139 14.30 -11.23 8.49
C MET A 139 13.54 -11.54 7.19
N ALA A 140 14.11 -11.24 6.02
CA ALA A 140 13.54 -11.63 4.74
C ALA A 140 13.56 -13.15 4.53
N GLU A 141 14.48 -13.88 5.19
CA GLU A 141 14.55 -15.35 5.13
C GLU A 141 13.34 -16.04 5.76
N ASP A 142 12.50 -15.32 6.49
CA ASP A 142 11.22 -15.88 6.92
C ASP A 142 10.34 -16.28 5.72
N LEU A 143 10.41 -15.57 4.59
CA LEU A 143 9.70 -15.95 3.38
C LEU A 143 10.27 -17.26 2.79
N GLU A 144 11.60 -17.42 2.77
CA GLU A 144 12.23 -18.66 2.31
C GLU A 144 11.82 -19.84 3.21
N ARG A 145 11.87 -19.65 4.54
CA ARG A 145 11.46 -20.67 5.52
C ARG A 145 9.99 -21.07 5.34
N ILE A 146 9.10 -20.09 5.09
CA ILE A 146 7.68 -20.36 4.82
C ILE A 146 7.53 -21.13 3.50
N ALA A 147 8.24 -20.73 2.45
CA ALA A 147 8.21 -21.41 1.16
C ALA A 147 8.71 -22.86 1.26
N MET A 148 9.76 -23.10 2.04
CA MET A 148 10.25 -24.46 2.29
C MET A 148 9.26 -25.33 3.08
N ASN A 149 8.57 -24.76 4.07
CA ASN A 149 7.66 -25.50 4.93
C ASN A 149 6.32 -25.83 4.27
N PHE A 150 5.81 -24.95 3.42
CA PHE A 150 4.47 -25.08 2.81
C PHE A 150 4.49 -25.38 1.30
N GLY A 151 5.68 -25.48 0.71
CA GLY A 151 5.88 -25.59 -0.73
C GLY A 151 5.74 -24.21 -1.40
N GLY A 152 6.84 -23.66 -1.93
CA GLY A 152 6.81 -22.36 -2.61
C GLY A 152 5.84 -22.34 -3.80
N GLU A 153 5.65 -23.52 -4.43
CA GLU A 153 4.70 -23.74 -5.51
C GLU A 153 3.22 -23.70 -5.08
N ASN A 154 2.91 -23.63 -3.80
CA ASN A 154 1.55 -23.46 -3.26
C ASN A 154 1.25 -22.00 -2.87
N ILE A 155 2.25 -21.11 -2.92
CA ILE A 155 2.11 -19.71 -2.55
C ILE A 155 1.80 -18.87 -3.79
N ALA A 156 0.66 -18.19 -3.78
CA ALA A 156 0.24 -17.31 -4.85
C ALA A 156 0.99 -15.97 -4.80
N ALA A 157 1.02 -15.33 -3.64
CA ALA A 157 1.68 -14.05 -3.50
C ALA A 157 2.19 -13.78 -2.08
N CYS A 158 3.21 -12.92 -2.01
CA CYS A 158 3.67 -12.23 -0.81
C CYS A 158 3.25 -10.76 -0.90
N ILE A 159 2.56 -10.25 0.14
CA ILE A 159 2.14 -8.86 0.22
C ILE A 159 2.82 -8.15 1.38
N VAL A 160 3.40 -6.99 1.12
CA VAL A 160 4.01 -6.13 2.14
C VAL A 160 3.81 -4.65 1.81
N GLU A 161 3.66 -3.83 2.86
CA GLU A 161 3.92 -2.39 2.73
C GLU A 161 5.44 -2.21 2.61
N PRO A 162 5.99 -1.45 1.65
CA PRO A 162 7.42 -1.14 1.63
C PRO A 162 7.90 -0.52 2.96
N ILE A 163 7.13 0.40 3.52
CA ILE A 163 7.25 0.88 4.91
C ILE A 163 5.92 0.61 5.59
N ALA A 164 5.89 -0.15 6.68
CA ALA A 164 4.64 -0.38 7.41
C ALA A 164 4.19 0.91 8.09
N GLY A 165 3.22 1.59 7.47
CA GLY A 165 2.79 2.92 7.88
C GLY A 165 1.97 2.91 9.15
N SER A 166 0.79 2.28 9.12
CA SER A 166 -0.24 2.34 10.16
C SER A 166 0.18 1.80 11.53
N THR A 167 1.24 1.05 11.62
CA THR A 167 1.72 0.39 12.84
C THR A 167 2.98 1.02 13.42
N GLY A 168 3.34 2.21 12.99
CA GLY A 168 4.42 2.99 13.58
C GLY A 168 5.57 3.36 12.66
N THR A 169 5.35 3.44 11.36
CA THR A 169 6.37 3.79 10.35
C THR A 169 7.59 2.86 10.46
N LEU A 170 7.36 1.56 10.27
CA LEU A 170 8.41 0.56 10.36
C LEU A 170 9.20 0.52 9.04
N VAL A 171 10.33 1.21 9.02
CA VAL A 171 11.22 1.29 7.86
C VAL A 171 11.96 -0.04 7.68
N PRO A 172 11.96 -0.66 6.49
CA PRO A 172 12.64 -1.93 6.28
C PRO A 172 14.15 -1.73 6.29
N PRO A 173 14.94 -2.71 6.78
CA PRO A 173 16.38 -2.71 6.68
C PRO A 173 16.87 -2.62 5.23
N LYS A 174 18.09 -2.11 5.02
CA LYS A 174 18.73 -2.12 3.70
C LYS A 174 18.81 -3.55 3.15
N GLY A 175 18.42 -3.72 1.90
CA GLY A 175 18.43 -5.03 1.23
C GLY A 175 17.22 -5.93 1.52
N TYR A 176 16.42 -5.66 2.55
CA TYR A 176 15.27 -6.52 2.92
C TYR A 176 14.27 -6.71 1.78
N LEU A 177 13.80 -5.62 1.17
CA LEU A 177 12.82 -5.70 0.07
C LEU A 177 13.42 -6.37 -1.18
N LYS A 178 14.71 -6.13 -1.45
CA LYS A 178 15.42 -6.80 -2.54
C LYS A 178 15.48 -8.30 -2.30
N ARG A 179 15.80 -8.72 -1.08
CA ARG A 179 15.84 -10.16 -0.73
C ARG A 179 14.46 -10.82 -0.82
N ILE A 180 13.39 -10.14 -0.39
CA ILE A 180 12.00 -10.62 -0.61
C ILE A 180 11.73 -10.84 -2.11
N ARG A 181 12.13 -9.90 -2.98
CA ARG A 181 11.96 -10.03 -4.44
C ARG A 181 12.71 -11.24 -4.99
N GLU A 182 13.95 -11.45 -4.55
CA GLU A 182 14.77 -12.61 -4.97
C GLU A 182 14.10 -13.94 -4.59
N ILE A 183 13.60 -14.05 -3.37
CA ILE A 183 12.89 -15.24 -2.90
C ILE A 183 11.59 -15.45 -3.68
N CYS A 184 10.82 -14.41 -3.91
CA CYS A 184 9.61 -14.46 -4.74
C CYS A 184 9.93 -14.98 -6.16
N ASN A 185 10.99 -14.46 -6.79
CA ASN A 185 11.43 -14.91 -8.11
C ASN A 185 11.83 -16.39 -8.13
N LYS A 186 12.59 -16.83 -7.12
CA LYS A 186 13.04 -18.21 -6.98
C LYS A 186 11.89 -19.21 -6.92
N HIS A 187 10.80 -18.86 -6.24
CA HIS A 187 9.66 -19.75 -6.02
C HIS A 187 8.46 -19.47 -6.93
N GLY A 188 8.54 -18.51 -7.84
CA GLY A 188 7.43 -18.10 -8.71
C GLY A 188 6.25 -17.49 -7.93
N ILE A 189 6.53 -16.84 -6.80
CA ILE A 189 5.55 -16.14 -5.95
C ILE A 189 5.40 -14.71 -6.47
N LEU A 190 4.16 -14.23 -6.65
CA LEU A 190 3.94 -12.82 -6.99
C LEU A 190 4.28 -11.93 -5.79
N LEU A 191 4.95 -10.81 -6.05
CA LEU A 191 5.21 -9.78 -5.04
C LEU A 191 4.20 -8.64 -5.20
N ILE A 192 3.42 -8.38 -4.15
CA ILE A 192 2.47 -7.27 -4.08
C ILE A 192 3.05 -6.23 -3.11
N PHE A 193 3.25 -5.01 -3.60
CA PHE A 193 3.52 -3.86 -2.73
C PHE A 193 2.24 -3.09 -2.46
N ASP A 194 1.87 -3.01 -1.20
CA ASP A 194 0.81 -2.11 -0.75
C ASP A 194 1.40 -0.72 -0.56
N GLU A 195 1.20 0.13 -1.56
CA GLU A 195 1.66 1.51 -1.58
C GLU A 195 0.53 2.53 -1.30
N VAL A 196 -0.51 2.10 -0.64
CA VAL A 196 -1.65 2.95 -0.25
C VAL A 196 -1.20 4.13 0.64
N ILE A 197 -0.12 3.95 1.42
CA ILE A 197 0.49 5.03 2.22
C ILE A 197 1.79 5.52 1.60
N THR A 198 2.66 4.63 1.15
CA THR A 198 4.01 4.95 0.68
C THR A 198 4.05 5.60 -0.70
N GLY A 199 3.01 5.42 -1.50
CA GLY A 199 2.92 6.00 -2.84
C GLY A 199 2.71 7.52 -2.85
N TRP A 200 2.77 8.09 -4.05
CA TRP A 200 2.49 9.49 -4.33
C TRP A 200 3.40 10.47 -3.58
N GLY A 201 4.71 10.20 -3.59
CA GLY A 201 5.73 11.12 -3.11
C GLY A 201 6.12 10.98 -1.64
N ARG A 202 5.48 10.10 -0.86
CA ARG A 202 5.75 9.96 0.58
C ARG A 202 7.20 9.61 0.91
N THR A 203 7.87 8.86 0.05
CA THR A 203 9.27 8.46 0.23
C THR A 203 10.27 9.35 -0.50
N GLY A 204 9.80 10.31 -1.30
CA GLY A 204 10.63 11.16 -2.17
C GLY A 204 10.64 10.72 -3.62
N SER A 205 10.08 9.56 -3.95
CA SER A 205 9.81 9.05 -5.29
C SER A 205 8.30 8.88 -5.48
N ALA A 206 7.80 8.70 -6.71
CA ALA A 206 6.38 8.51 -6.94
C ALA A 206 5.85 7.32 -6.15
N PHE A 207 6.60 6.23 -6.12
CA PHE A 207 6.32 5.04 -5.32
C PHE A 207 7.57 4.58 -4.58
N ALA A 208 7.39 3.95 -3.41
CA ALA A 208 8.49 3.43 -2.60
C ALA A 208 9.23 2.29 -3.33
N SER A 209 8.56 1.56 -4.20
CA SER A 209 9.18 0.59 -5.11
C SER A 209 10.35 1.18 -5.91
N GLN A 210 10.18 2.41 -6.42
CA GLN A 210 11.24 3.14 -7.13
C GLN A 210 12.33 3.61 -6.17
N GLU A 211 11.94 4.13 -5.00
CA GLU A 211 12.88 4.61 -3.99
C GLU A 211 13.83 3.51 -3.50
N PHE A 212 13.29 2.31 -3.28
CA PHE A 212 14.07 1.16 -2.82
C PHE A 212 14.62 0.28 -3.95
N GLY A 213 14.38 0.64 -5.23
CA GLY A 213 14.90 -0.07 -6.40
C GLY A 213 14.38 -1.50 -6.53
N VAL A 214 13.13 -1.75 -6.12
CA VAL A 214 12.49 -3.07 -6.17
C VAL A 214 11.17 -2.98 -6.91
N THR A 215 11.05 -3.62 -8.06
CA THR A 215 9.81 -3.66 -8.85
C THR A 215 8.96 -4.86 -8.42
N PRO A 216 7.75 -4.64 -7.86
CA PRO A 216 6.81 -5.70 -7.57
C PRO A 216 6.07 -6.15 -8.84
N ASP A 217 5.22 -7.17 -8.71
CA ASP A 217 4.35 -7.64 -9.79
C ASP A 217 3.01 -6.91 -9.78
N ILE A 218 2.58 -6.47 -8.60
CA ILE A 218 1.33 -5.75 -8.37
C ILE A 218 1.57 -4.62 -7.36
N ILE A 219 0.97 -3.45 -7.59
CA ILE A 219 0.92 -2.34 -6.62
C ILE A 219 -0.54 -2.03 -6.31
N THR A 220 -0.86 -1.87 -5.02
CA THR A 220 -2.13 -1.29 -4.59
C THR A 220 -1.93 0.16 -4.15
N MET A 221 -2.85 1.04 -4.53
CA MET A 221 -2.82 2.46 -4.20
C MET A 221 -4.22 3.01 -3.91
N ALA A 222 -4.29 4.08 -3.13
CA ALA A 222 -5.52 4.81 -2.79
C ALA A 222 -5.16 6.21 -2.24
N LYS A 223 -5.90 6.71 -1.28
CA LYS A 223 -5.66 7.95 -0.51
C LYS A 223 -5.25 9.14 -1.38
N ALA A 224 -3.95 9.34 -1.59
CA ALA A 224 -3.43 10.46 -2.37
C ALA A 224 -3.79 10.39 -3.86
N THR A 225 -4.23 9.24 -4.38
CA THR A 225 -4.72 9.09 -5.76
C THR A 225 -5.80 10.12 -6.11
N THR A 226 -6.68 10.43 -5.14
CA THR A 226 -7.72 11.46 -5.25
C THR A 226 -7.60 12.55 -4.17
N ASN A 227 -6.44 12.66 -3.51
CA ASN A 227 -6.24 13.52 -2.33
C ASN A 227 -7.26 13.26 -1.20
N GLY A 228 -7.90 12.09 -1.19
CA GLY A 228 -8.92 11.71 -0.21
C GLY A 228 -10.27 12.44 -0.37
N VAL A 229 -10.48 13.16 -1.47
CA VAL A 229 -11.72 13.94 -1.71
C VAL A 229 -12.85 13.01 -2.13
N VAL A 230 -12.57 12.06 -3.03
CA VAL A 230 -13.52 11.04 -3.47
C VAL A 230 -12.89 9.66 -3.26
N PRO A 231 -13.63 8.69 -2.70
CA PRO A 231 -13.13 7.33 -2.54
C PRO A 231 -12.68 6.71 -3.87
N MET A 232 -11.44 6.24 -3.90
CA MET A 232 -10.87 5.48 -5.02
C MET A 232 -9.69 4.64 -4.52
N GLY A 233 -9.59 3.44 -5.02
CA GLY A 233 -8.40 2.61 -4.99
C GLY A 233 -8.02 2.20 -6.41
N VAL A 234 -6.78 1.81 -6.60
CA VAL A 234 -6.28 1.33 -7.89
C VAL A 234 -5.33 0.17 -7.65
N VAL A 235 -5.42 -0.84 -8.48
CA VAL A 235 -4.45 -1.94 -8.57
C VAL A 235 -3.72 -1.78 -9.89
N ALA A 236 -2.40 -1.59 -9.83
CA ALA A 236 -1.54 -1.60 -11.01
C ALA A 236 -0.89 -2.99 -11.12
N VAL A 237 -0.97 -3.61 -12.28
CA VAL A 237 -0.36 -4.92 -12.55
C VAL A 237 0.57 -4.86 -13.74
N LYS A 238 1.56 -5.77 -13.76
CA LYS A 238 2.38 -5.99 -14.95
C LYS A 238 1.52 -6.43 -16.12
N GLU A 239 1.91 -6.01 -17.31
CA GLU A 239 1.26 -6.39 -18.57
C GLU A 239 1.12 -7.89 -18.73
N GLU A 240 2.16 -8.67 -18.40
CA GLU A 240 2.13 -10.15 -18.41
C GLU A 240 0.99 -10.73 -17.57
N ILE A 241 0.71 -10.13 -16.39
CA ILE A 241 -0.38 -10.60 -15.52
C ILE A 241 -1.73 -10.32 -16.18
N TYR A 242 -1.90 -9.14 -16.73
CA TYR A 242 -3.12 -8.74 -17.44
C TYR A 242 -3.38 -9.69 -18.62
N ASP A 243 -2.42 -9.85 -19.52
CA ASP A 243 -2.55 -10.70 -20.71
C ASP A 243 -2.86 -12.15 -20.32
N THR A 244 -2.10 -12.72 -19.37
CA THR A 244 -2.34 -14.09 -18.88
C THR A 244 -3.74 -14.29 -18.31
N VAL A 245 -4.25 -13.32 -17.53
CA VAL A 245 -5.59 -13.41 -16.95
C VAL A 245 -6.67 -13.34 -18.01
N LEU A 246 -6.50 -12.50 -19.03
CA LEU A 246 -7.46 -12.39 -20.12
C LEU A 246 -7.45 -13.63 -21.03
N ASP A 247 -6.27 -14.11 -21.41
CA ASP A 247 -6.12 -15.31 -22.26
C ASP A 247 -6.68 -16.57 -21.59
N GLY A 248 -6.55 -16.67 -20.26
CA GLY A 248 -7.10 -17.77 -19.47
C GLY A 248 -8.55 -17.54 -18.99
N SER A 249 -9.20 -16.47 -19.43
CA SER A 249 -10.59 -16.17 -19.08
C SER A 249 -11.54 -17.17 -19.76
N SER A 250 -12.62 -17.54 -19.05
CA SER A 250 -13.75 -18.28 -19.63
C SER A 250 -14.80 -17.37 -20.30
N ALA A 251 -14.50 -16.07 -20.41
CA ALA A 251 -15.36 -15.14 -21.14
C ALA A 251 -15.36 -15.45 -22.65
N PRO A 252 -16.43 -15.07 -23.39
CA PRO A 252 -16.49 -15.24 -24.83
C PRO A 252 -15.28 -14.59 -25.53
N GLU A 253 -14.82 -15.19 -26.62
CA GLU A 253 -13.71 -14.67 -27.41
C GLU A 253 -13.87 -13.18 -27.72
N GLY A 254 -12.81 -12.42 -27.53
CA GLY A 254 -12.81 -10.96 -27.72
C GLY A 254 -13.41 -10.13 -26.59
N THR A 255 -13.83 -10.77 -25.49
CA THR A 255 -14.34 -10.06 -24.30
C THR A 255 -13.24 -9.97 -23.25
N PRO A 256 -12.61 -8.80 -23.04
CA PRO A 256 -11.55 -8.63 -22.03
C PRO A 256 -12.17 -8.55 -20.62
N GLU A 257 -12.48 -9.69 -20.01
CA GLU A 257 -13.22 -9.71 -18.75
C GLU A 257 -12.53 -10.57 -17.67
N LEU A 258 -12.25 -9.93 -16.53
CA LEU A 258 -12.04 -10.60 -15.25
C LEU A 258 -13.35 -10.55 -14.47
N PHE A 259 -13.94 -11.72 -14.12
CA PHE A 259 -15.20 -11.80 -13.36
C PHE A 259 -15.06 -11.24 -11.94
N HIS A 260 -14.73 -9.97 -11.86
CA HIS A 260 -14.54 -9.23 -10.63
C HIS A 260 -14.70 -7.73 -10.90
N GLY A 261 -15.40 -7.02 -10.02
CA GLY A 261 -15.59 -5.58 -10.11
C GLY A 261 -16.49 -5.07 -9.00
N TYR A 262 -16.59 -3.77 -8.92
CA TYR A 262 -17.45 -3.05 -7.98
C TYR A 262 -18.26 -2.02 -8.73
N THR A 263 -19.53 -1.81 -8.33
CA THR A 263 -20.45 -0.84 -8.95
C THR A 263 -19.84 0.57 -9.06
N TYR A 264 -19.02 0.96 -8.08
CA TYR A 264 -18.42 2.29 -8.02
C TYR A 264 -16.93 2.33 -8.40
N SER A 265 -16.43 1.30 -9.08
CA SER A 265 -15.05 1.30 -9.60
C SER A 265 -14.87 2.37 -10.67
N GLY A 266 -13.94 3.29 -10.43
CA GLY A 266 -13.57 4.30 -11.45
C GLY A 266 -14.73 5.17 -11.91
N ILE A 267 -15.69 5.49 -11.02
CA ILE A 267 -16.80 6.39 -11.37
C ILE A 267 -16.29 7.77 -11.80
N PRO A 268 -17.02 8.46 -12.70
CA PRO A 268 -16.55 9.71 -13.32
C PRO A 268 -16.06 10.76 -12.32
N VAL A 269 -16.75 10.97 -11.22
CA VAL A 269 -16.35 11.96 -10.20
C VAL A 269 -15.03 11.62 -9.50
N ALA A 270 -14.77 10.33 -9.26
CA ALA A 270 -13.50 9.89 -8.67
C ALA A 270 -12.35 10.00 -9.67
N VAL A 271 -12.62 9.70 -10.93
CA VAL A 271 -11.68 9.88 -12.04
C VAL A 271 -11.32 11.36 -12.23
N ALA A 272 -12.32 12.25 -12.22
CA ALA A 272 -12.08 13.70 -12.33
C ALA A 272 -11.22 14.22 -11.16
N ALA A 273 -11.47 13.76 -9.93
CA ALA A 273 -10.63 14.08 -8.79
C ALA A 273 -9.19 13.58 -9.00
N GLY A 274 -9.03 12.33 -9.47
CA GLY A 274 -7.72 11.75 -9.77
C GLY A 274 -6.95 12.53 -10.84
N LEU A 275 -7.59 12.90 -11.93
CA LEU A 275 -6.98 13.71 -13.01
C LEU A 275 -6.53 15.09 -12.49
N ALA A 276 -7.38 15.78 -11.74
CA ALA A 276 -7.02 17.07 -11.13
C ALA A 276 -5.83 16.92 -10.15
N VAL A 277 -5.74 15.81 -9.42
CA VAL A 277 -4.57 15.50 -8.56
C VAL A 277 -3.32 15.33 -9.40
N GLN A 278 -3.39 14.63 -10.55
CA GLN A 278 -2.24 14.49 -11.44
C GLN A 278 -1.79 15.85 -11.98
N ASP A 279 -2.72 16.73 -12.37
CA ASP A 279 -2.39 18.09 -12.81
C ASP A 279 -1.65 18.89 -11.73
N ILE A 280 -2.06 18.75 -10.46
CA ILE A 280 -1.38 19.42 -9.34
C ILE A 280 0.02 18.83 -9.14
N PHE A 281 0.16 17.50 -9.20
CA PHE A 281 1.46 16.83 -9.08
C PHE A 281 2.46 17.32 -10.13
N ASP A 282 2.01 17.40 -11.39
CA ASP A 282 2.84 17.88 -12.51
C ASP A 282 3.16 19.37 -12.36
N LYS A 283 2.14 20.22 -12.12
CA LYS A 283 2.28 21.68 -12.06
C LYS A 283 3.15 22.17 -10.90
N GLU A 284 3.04 21.53 -9.72
CA GLU A 284 3.74 21.95 -8.51
C GLU A 284 4.97 21.08 -8.19
N ASP A 285 5.30 20.11 -9.06
CA ASP A 285 6.42 19.18 -8.86
C ASP A 285 6.43 18.57 -7.44
N ILE A 286 5.23 18.09 -7.02
CA ILE A 286 4.97 17.66 -5.63
C ILE A 286 5.96 16.59 -5.17
N ILE A 287 6.33 15.64 -6.03
CA ILE A 287 7.25 14.55 -5.69
C ILE A 287 8.63 15.10 -5.36
N LYS A 288 9.16 15.99 -6.21
CA LYS A 288 10.46 16.64 -5.99
C LYS A 288 10.44 17.55 -4.75
N ARG A 289 9.34 18.27 -4.56
CA ARG A 289 9.13 19.09 -3.35
C ARG A 289 9.16 18.22 -2.09
N ALA A 290 8.48 17.07 -2.08
CA ALA A 290 8.51 16.12 -0.97
C ALA A 290 9.92 15.59 -0.72
N LYS A 291 10.65 15.22 -1.78
CA LYS A 291 12.05 14.80 -1.68
C LYS A 291 12.94 15.87 -1.03
N ASN A 292 12.82 17.11 -1.48
CA ASN A 292 13.61 18.24 -0.95
C ASN A 292 13.25 18.58 0.50
N MET A 293 11.98 18.38 0.91
CA MET A 293 11.51 18.65 2.27
C MET A 293 11.88 17.52 3.25
N SER A 294 12.12 16.31 2.76
CA SER A 294 12.37 15.12 3.58
C SER A 294 13.48 15.29 4.60
N PRO A 295 14.68 15.85 4.30
CA PRO A 295 15.74 16.06 5.29
C PRO A 295 15.26 16.95 6.45
N TYR A 296 14.62 18.08 6.13
CA TYR A 296 14.10 19.01 7.14
C TYR A 296 13.08 18.32 8.06
N PHE A 297 12.15 17.56 7.49
CA PHE A 297 11.14 16.82 8.26
C PHE A 297 11.80 15.77 9.17
N GLN A 298 12.75 14.99 8.64
CA GLN A 298 13.44 13.95 9.40
C GLN A 298 14.34 14.53 10.50
N ASP A 299 15.01 15.67 10.25
CA ASP A 299 15.81 16.35 11.26
C ASP A 299 14.95 16.88 12.40
N GLY A 300 13.80 17.50 12.08
CA GLY A 300 12.84 17.96 13.07
C GLY A 300 12.27 16.81 13.90
N LEU A 301 11.95 15.68 13.24
CA LEU A 301 11.47 14.50 13.95
C LEU A 301 12.51 13.94 14.92
N HIS A 302 13.76 13.79 14.47
CA HIS A 302 14.85 13.23 15.26
C HIS A 302 15.40 14.19 16.33
N SER A 303 15.11 15.48 16.27
CA SER A 303 15.45 16.43 17.35
C SER A 303 14.73 16.13 18.67
N LEU A 304 13.65 15.33 18.62
CA LEU A 304 12.87 14.92 19.80
C LEU A 304 13.46 13.71 20.54
N LYS A 305 14.58 13.15 20.09
CA LYS A 305 15.17 11.90 20.63
C LYS A 305 15.57 11.96 22.10
N ASP A 306 15.94 13.15 22.57
CA ASP A 306 16.44 13.36 23.94
C ASP A 306 15.31 13.63 24.95
N LEU A 307 14.05 13.68 24.48
CA LEU A 307 12.91 13.81 25.37
C LEU A 307 12.71 12.49 26.15
N LYS A 308 12.64 12.59 27.49
CA LYS A 308 12.53 11.45 28.41
C LYS A 308 11.39 10.47 28.05
N GLU A 309 10.31 11.00 27.51
CA GLU A 309 9.11 10.19 27.19
C GLU A 309 9.20 9.51 25.81
N VAL A 310 10.19 9.86 24.99
CA VAL A 310 10.41 9.27 23.66
C VAL A 310 11.37 8.09 23.79
N VAL A 311 10.97 6.92 23.30
CA VAL A 311 11.78 5.69 23.41
C VAL A 311 12.26 5.18 22.06
N SER A 312 11.67 5.63 20.96
CA SER A 312 12.13 5.33 19.59
C SER A 312 11.60 6.38 18.62
N ILE A 313 12.39 6.71 17.62
CA ILE A 313 11.97 7.53 16.48
C ILE A 313 12.37 6.79 15.20
N ARG A 314 11.44 6.72 14.26
CA ARG A 314 11.61 6.07 12.96
C ARG A 314 11.10 6.98 11.88
N GLY A 315 11.74 7.00 10.74
CA GLY A 315 11.23 7.81 9.64
C GLY A 315 11.97 7.61 8.33
N TYR A 316 11.27 7.88 7.25
CA TYR A 316 11.80 7.90 5.88
C TYR A 316 10.97 8.84 5.01
N GLY A 317 11.62 9.71 4.26
CA GLY A 317 10.92 10.68 3.44
C GLY A 317 10.04 11.61 4.28
N MET A 318 8.78 11.70 3.92
CA MET A 318 7.73 12.46 4.62
C MET A 318 6.88 11.56 5.54
N MET A 319 7.43 10.45 5.99
CA MET A 319 6.80 9.53 6.95
C MET A 319 7.62 9.52 8.25
N GLY A 320 6.92 9.52 9.39
CA GLY A 320 7.57 9.51 10.70
C GLY A 320 6.74 8.74 11.73
N GLY A 321 7.43 8.18 12.71
CA GLY A 321 6.82 7.51 13.85
C GLY A 321 7.62 7.75 15.12
N ILE A 322 6.95 8.18 16.17
CA ILE A 322 7.52 8.39 17.51
C ILE A 322 6.90 7.39 18.45
N GLU A 323 7.70 6.58 19.14
CA GLU A 323 7.24 5.68 20.18
C GLU A 323 7.35 6.36 21.54
N MET A 324 6.22 6.45 22.24
CA MET A 324 6.17 7.02 23.58
C MET A 324 6.46 5.94 24.62
N ARG A 325 7.09 6.32 25.72
CA ARG A 325 7.26 5.45 26.89
C ARG A 325 5.88 5.04 27.44
N MET A 326 5.62 3.74 27.45
CA MET A 326 4.38 3.20 27.99
C MET A 326 4.17 3.68 29.46
N LYS A 327 2.96 4.11 29.77
CA LYS A 327 2.52 4.48 31.14
C LYS A 327 1.29 3.66 31.50
N ASP A 328 1.32 3.00 32.64
CA ASP A 328 0.24 2.19 33.23
C ASP A 328 -0.31 1.09 32.29
N LYS A 329 -0.96 1.51 31.19
CA LYS A 329 -1.59 0.61 30.20
C LYS A 329 -1.08 0.92 28.80
N PRO A 330 -0.91 -0.11 27.94
CA PRO A 330 -0.55 0.09 26.54
C PRO A 330 -1.51 1.04 25.82
N GLY A 331 -0.97 1.99 25.04
CA GLY A 331 -1.73 2.99 24.29
C GLY A 331 -2.14 4.24 25.07
N LYS A 332 -2.01 4.25 26.40
CA LYS A 332 -2.40 5.40 27.24
C LYS A 332 -1.51 6.62 26.97
N ALA A 333 -0.19 6.41 26.92
CA ALA A 333 0.75 7.50 26.66
C ALA A 333 0.56 8.10 25.26
N GLY A 334 0.44 7.24 24.24
CA GLY A 334 0.17 7.67 22.86
C GLY A 334 -1.11 8.46 22.72
N PHE A 335 -2.20 7.99 23.33
CA PHE A 335 -3.49 8.69 23.29
C PHE A 335 -3.46 10.04 24.01
N GLN A 336 -2.83 10.10 25.19
CA GLN A 336 -2.71 11.36 25.93
C GLN A 336 -1.88 12.38 25.15
N THR A 337 -0.76 11.96 24.56
CA THR A 337 0.07 12.83 23.74
C THR A 337 -0.67 13.29 22.49
N PHE A 338 -1.39 12.39 21.81
CA PHE A 338 -2.25 12.73 20.68
C PHE A 338 -3.23 13.85 21.05
N LYS A 339 -3.94 13.71 22.19
CA LYS A 339 -4.91 14.70 22.64
C LYS A 339 -4.27 16.07 22.90
N HIS A 340 -3.16 16.11 23.63
CA HIS A 340 -2.46 17.37 23.93
C HIS A 340 -1.96 18.06 22.65
N CYS A 341 -1.39 17.29 21.69
CA CYS A 341 -0.94 17.87 20.44
C CYS A 341 -2.12 18.37 19.59
N TYR A 342 -3.23 17.62 19.56
CA TYR A 342 -4.44 18.03 18.85
C TYR A 342 -5.00 19.34 19.40
N ASP A 343 -5.08 19.48 20.73
CA ASP A 343 -5.52 20.71 21.40
C ASP A 343 -4.57 21.89 21.11
N ALA A 344 -3.28 21.60 20.82
CA ALA A 344 -2.28 22.57 20.41
C ALA A 344 -2.22 22.82 18.87
N GLY A 345 -3.14 22.26 18.10
CA GLY A 345 -3.22 22.44 16.65
C GLY A 345 -2.36 21.50 15.81
N VAL A 346 -1.78 20.46 16.41
CA VAL A 346 -0.98 19.45 15.69
C VAL A 346 -1.76 18.14 15.63
N ASN A 347 -2.15 17.76 14.41
CA ASN A 347 -2.91 16.53 14.18
C ASN A 347 -2.02 15.41 13.61
N PHE A 348 -2.08 14.25 14.24
CA PHE A 348 -1.46 13.01 13.78
C PHE A 348 -2.31 11.82 14.24
N LYS A 349 -1.96 10.63 13.79
CA LYS A 349 -2.61 9.38 14.23
C LYS A 349 -1.79 8.73 15.33
N ASN A 350 -2.44 8.13 16.32
CA ASN A 350 -1.77 7.23 17.25
C ASN A 350 -2.19 5.76 17.00
N THR A 351 -1.26 4.84 17.20
CA THR A 351 -1.51 3.39 17.21
C THR A 351 -0.77 2.81 18.42
N GLY A 352 -1.52 2.42 19.44
CA GLY A 352 -0.92 2.13 20.75
C GLY A 352 -0.18 3.37 21.26
N ASP A 353 1.08 3.19 21.65
CA ASP A 353 1.95 4.29 22.12
C ASP A 353 2.80 4.90 20.99
N SER A 354 2.58 4.51 19.74
CA SER A 354 3.23 5.12 18.56
C SER A 354 2.38 6.26 17.98
N LEU A 355 3.00 7.42 17.77
CA LEU A 355 2.48 8.58 17.04
C LEU A 355 2.97 8.50 15.60
N ILE A 356 2.09 8.73 14.62
CA ILE A 356 2.38 8.53 13.20
C ILE A 356 1.97 9.76 12.40
#